data_3ba2a384d4b1a6df25a8fd1fa86ec3d1
#
_entry.id   3ba2a384d4b1a6df25a8fd1fa86ec3d1
#
_cell.length_a   1.000
_cell.length_b   1.000
_cell.length_c   1.000
_cell.angle_alpha   90.00
_cell.angle_beta   90.00
_cell.angle_gamma   90.00
#
_symmetry.space_group_name_H-M   'P 1'
#
loop_
_entity.id
_entity.type
_entity.pdbx_description
1 polymer ?
#
loop_
_entity_poly.entity_id
_entity_poly.type
_entity_poly.pdbx_seq_one_letter_code
_entity_poly.pdbx_strand_id
1 'polypeptide(L)'
;MAGMLLCGMVLTAQPGEAGSLPADMSPVEERLAAVRRAPTDPRARLELGLAYLQAEEYDFAMAELVEAIKLNPDNKDNLAAQANYHLGSVLLALDRAALAINAFREALKLGWEDSGVYLSLGQALTSQGKFDEAIIHYREALRLSPGATEAYAGLGLAYEASGRVDEAVTQYERYLQSVPATDDHGVDAIRQRLAKLKERRRM
;
A
#
# COMPACT_ATOMS: atom_id res chain seq x y z
N MET A 1 18.83 59.15 12.37
CA MET A 1 19.42 58.35 11.28
C MET A 1 20.27 57.27 11.90
N ALA A 2 19.72 56.05 11.98
CA ALA A 2 20.45 54.88 12.47
C ALA A 2 20.29 53.79 11.41
N GLY A 3 21.38 53.56 10.66
CA GLY A 3 21.45 52.53 9.67
C GLY A 3 21.68 51.14 10.31
N MET A 4 20.77 50.24 10.09
CA MET A 4 20.84 48.84 10.54
C MET A 4 21.58 48.02 9.49
N LEU A 5 22.82 47.66 9.77
CA LEU A 5 23.65 46.73 9.00
C LEU A 5 23.11 45.31 9.22
N LEU A 6 22.44 44.75 8.21
CA LEU A 6 22.15 43.34 8.12
C LEU A 6 23.44 42.59 7.75
N CYS A 7 24.05 41.95 8.74
CA CYS A 7 25.18 41.04 8.55
C CYS A 7 24.65 39.72 8.00
N GLY A 8 24.80 39.53 6.68
CA GLY A 8 24.52 38.25 6.03
C GLY A 8 25.58 37.22 6.41
N MET A 9 25.23 36.30 7.29
CA MET A 9 26.04 35.13 7.57
C MET A 9 25.89 34.15 6.39
N VAL A 10 26.83 34.23 5.46
CA VAL A 10 27.03 33.15 4.49
C VAL A 10 27.66 31.98 5.23
N LEU A 11 26.90 30.98 5.58
CA LEU A 11 27.44 29.70 6.05
C LEU A 11 28.14 29.03 4.85
N THR A 12 29.45 29.16 4.80
CA THR A 12 30.30 28.32 3.93
C THR A 12 30.35 26.93 4.54
N ALA A 13 29.60 25.99 3.93
CA ALA A 13 29.72 24.57 4.26
C ALA A 13 31.14 24.09 3.93
N GLN A 14 31.87 23.67 4.93
CA GLN A 14 33.17 23.03 4.78
C GLN A 14 32.99 21.60 4.25
N PRO A 15 33.71 21.14 3.24
CA PRO A 15 33.67 19.74 2.82
C PRO A 15 34.55 18.92 3.78
N GLY A 16 33.96 18.19 4.68
CA GLY A 16 34.78 17.27 5.49
C GLY A 16 34.23 16.70 6.78
N GLU A 17 33.00 16.97 7.16
CA GLU A 17 32.40 16.27 8.30
C GLU A 17 31.29 15.33 7.82
N ALA A 18 31.63 14.03 7.73
CA ALA A 18 30.64 12.96 7.79
C ALA A 18 30.09 12.93 9.24
N GLY A 19 29.36 14.00 9.61
CA GLY A 19 28.69 14.12 10.89
C GLY A 19 27.70 12.97 11.04
N SER A 20 27.86 12.21 12.12
CA SER A 20 26.84 11.25 12.56
C SER A 20 25.51 12.00 12.63
N LEU A 21 24.48 11.42 12.01
CA LEU A 21 23.12 11.97 12.08
C LEU A 21 22.72 12.12 13.57
N PRO A 22 21.99 13.18 13.94
CA PRO A 22 21.48 13.33 15.29
C PRO A 22 20.67 12.07 15.69
N ALA A 23 20.84 11.61 16.92
CA ALA A 23 20.23 10.37 17.42
C ALA A 23 18.68 10.43 17.55
N ASP A 24 18.09 11.60 17.31
CA ASP A 24 16.66 11.92 17.45
C ASP A 24 15.95 12.28 16.12
N MET A 25 16.60 12.02 14.98
CA MET A 25 15.98 12.26 13.68
C MET A 25 14.78 11.33 13.44
N SER A 26 13.71 11.89 12.88
CA SER A 26 12.59 11.08 12.40
C SER A 26 13.01 10.17 11.23
N PRO A 27 12.31 9.03 11.00
CA PRO A 27 12.60 8.17 9.86
C PRO A 27 12.58 8.90 8.52
N VAL A 28 11.70 9.87 8.35
CA VAL A 28 11.61 10.70 7.13
C VAL A 28 12.86 11.58 6.96
N GLU A 29 13.31 12.24 8.03
CA GLU A 29 14.51 13.11 7.98
C GLU A 29 15.77 12.30 7.64
N GLU A 30 15.92 11.11 8.21
CA GLU A 30 17.02 10.21 7.92
C GLU A 30 17.06 9.82 6.43
N ARG A 31 15.90 9.40 5.87
CA ARG A 31 15.78 9.02 4.46
C ARG A 31 15.94 10.21 3.52
N LEU A 32 15.43 11.39 3.90
CA LEU A 32 15.63 12.63 3.16
C LEU A 32 17.13 13.01 3.10
N ALA A 33 17.88 12.83 4.18
CA ALA A 33 19.33 13.03 4.18
C ALA A 33 20.06 12.02 3.26
N ALA A 34 19.58 10.78 3.16
CA ALA A 34 20.10 9.80 2.21
C ALA A 34 19.87 10.22 0.76
N VAL A 35 18.67 10.67 0.41
CA VAL A 35 18.34 11.19 -0.91
C VAL A 35 19.17 12.45 -1.26
N ARG A 36 19.41 13.35 -0.31
CA ARG A 36 20.29 14.51 -0.53
C ARG A 36 21.73 14.12 -0.87
N ARG A 37 22.24 13.03 -0.29
CA ARG A 37 23.60 12.50 -0.59
C ARG A 37 23.68 11.79 -1.93
N ALA A 38 22.61 11.09 -2.32
CA ALA A 38 22.53 10.33 -3.56
C ALA A 38 21.17 10.58 -4.28
N PRO A 39 20.98 11.75 -4.94
CA PRO A 39 19.68 12.16 -5.49
C PRO A 39 19.13 11.27 -6.60
N THR A 40 20.01 10.52 -7.28
CA THR A 40 19.69 9.61 -8.39
C THR A 40 19.70 8.13 -7.99
N ASP A 41 19.81 7.83 -6.70
CA ASP A 41 19.73 6.46 -6.19
C ASP A 41 18.24 6.04 -6.07
N PRO A 42 17.75 5.10 -6.89
CA PRO A 42 16.36 4.67 -6.84
C PRO A 42 16.00 3.99 -5.50
N ARG A 43 16.96 3.35 -4.84
CA ARG A 43 16.74 2.74 -3.52
C ARG A 43 16.49 3.80 -2.45
N ALA A 44 17.31 4.86 -2.42
CA ALA A 44 17.11 5.97 -1.48
C ALA A 44 15.75 6.64 -1.65
N ARG A 45 15.31 6.82 -2.91
CA ARG A 45 13.98 7.34 -3.26
C ARG A 45 12.86 6.42 -2.78
N LEU A 46 12.97 5.12 -3.04
CA LEU A 46 12.02 4.12 -2.57
C LEU A 46 11.89 4.16 -1.04
N GLU A 47 13.00 4.13 -0.32
CA GLU A 47 13.01 4.16 1.15
C GLU A 47 12.41 5.44 1.72
N LEU A 48 12.65 6.60 1.09
CA LEU A 48 12.00 7.87 1.47
C LEU A 48 10.49 7.81 1.21
N GLY A 49 10.06 7.28 0.06
CA GLY A 49 8.65 7.08 -0.25
C GLY A 49 7.94 6.18 0.77
N LEU A 50 8.61 5.11 1.23
CA LEU A 50 8.09 4.24 2.29
C LEU A 50 8.00 4.95 3.65
N ALA A 51 8.97 5.80 3.99
CA ALA A 51 8.93 6.58 5.21
C ALA A 51 7.77 7.59 5.21
N TYR A 52 7.53 8.26 4.08
CA TYR A 52 6.36 9.13 3.91
C TYR A 52 5.03 8.34 3.96
N LEU A 53 4.98 7.14 3.38
CA LEU A 53 3.80 6.27 3.47
C LEU A 53 3.48 5.89 4.92
N GLN A 54 4.48 5.55 5.71
CA GLN A 54 4.32 5.27 7.15
C GLN A 54 3.89 6.50 7.96
N ALA A 55 4.28 7.70 7.52
CA ALA A 55 3.85 8.96 8.11
C ALA A 55 2.49 9.45 7.56
N GLU A 56 1.82 8.66 6.71
CA GLU A 56 0.56 9.00 6.03
C GLU A 56 0.64 10.26 5.14
N GLU A 57 1.86 10.68 4.79
CA GLU A 57 2.13 11.81 3.90
C GLU A 57 2.06 11.35 2.43
N TYR A 58 0.87 10.99 1.98
CA TYR A 58 0.63 10.27 0.72
C TYR A 58 1.12 10.99 -0.54
N ASP A 59 0.99 12.31 -0.63
CA ASP A 59 1.44 13.06 -1.80
C ASP A 59 2.97 13.05 -1.93
N PHE A 60 3.71 13.16 -0.81
CA PHE A 60 5.16 13.03 -0.80
C PHE A 60 5.59 11.59 -1.09
N ALA A 61 4.92 10.60 -0.50
CA ALA A 61 5.17 9.19 -0.77
C ALA A 61 5.02 8.90 -2.28
N MET A 62 3.93 9.36 -2.90
CA MET A 62 3.68 9.19 -4.33
C MET A 62 4.79 9.80 -5.19
N ALA A 63 5.25 11.02 -4.87
CA ALA A 63 6.29 11.70 -5.63
C ALA A 63 7.62 10.92 -5.60
N GLU A 64 8.04 10.47 -4.42
CA GLU A 64 9.30 9.72 -4.26
C GLU A 64 9.23 8.32 -4.89
N LEU A 65 8.09 7.62 -4.78
CA LEU A 65 7.89 6.31 -5.42
C LEU A 65 7.91 6.41 -6.95
N VAL A 66 7.28 7.45 -7.52
CA VAL A 66 7.32 7.71 -8.97
C VAL A 66 8.75 8.00 -9.42
N GLU A 67 9.51 8.76 -8.63
CA GLU A 67 10.91 9.05 -8.97
C GLU A 67 11.79 7.81 -8.86
N ALA A 68 11.57 6.94 -7.87
CA ALA A 68 12.25 5.65 -7.77
C ALA A 68 12.01 4.76 -9.01
N ILE A 69 10.77 4.71 -9.52
CA ILE A 69 10.42 3.98 -10.75
C ILE A 69 11.17 4.54 -11.96
N LYS A 70 11.18 5.87 -12.14
CA LYS A 70 11.86 6.52 -13.27
C LYS A 70 13.36 6.27 -13.27
N LEU A 71 14.00 6.28 -12.10
CA LEU A 71 15.42 6.04 -11.94
C LEU A 71 15.83 4.57 -12.11
N ASN A 72 14.87 3.65 -12.14
CA ASN A 72 15.10 2.21 -12.27
C ASN A 72 14.26 1.55 -13.38
N PRO A 73 14.38 2.00 -14.65
CA PRO A 73 13.53 1.50 -15.75
C PRO A 73 13.72 -0.01 -16.02
N ASP A 74 14.90 -0.53 -15.73
CA ASP A 74 15.25 -1.96 -15.96
C ASP A 74 14.84 -2.86 -14.79
N ASN A 75 14.12 -2.34 -13.81
CA ASN A 75 13.69 -3.06 -12.59
C ASN A 75 14.83 -3.81 -11.88
N LYS A 76 16.01 -3.21 -11.83
CA LYS A 76 17.16 -3.79 -11.14
C LYS A 76 16.81 -4.01 -9.66
N ASP A 77 17.16 -5.18 -9.14
CA ASP A 77 16.91 -5.58 -7.75
C ASP A 77 15.39 -5.53 -7.37
N ASN A 78 14.50 -5.63 -8.35
CA ASN A 78 13.04 -5.52 -8.17
C ASN A 78 12.54 -4.19 -7.57
N LEU A 79 13.34 -3.14 -7.59
CA LEU A 79 13.00 -1.86 -6.97
C LEU A 79 11.79 -1.18 -7.65
N ALA A 80 11.73 -1.21 -9.01
CA ALA A 80 10.60 -0.64 -9.72
C ALA A 80 9.31 -1.43 -9.46
N ALA A 81 9.40 -2.75 -9.34
CA ALA A 81 8.26 -3.59 -9.00
C ALA A 81 7.73 -3.28 -7.59
N GLN A 82 8.64 -3.19 -6.61
CA GLN A 82 8.30 -2.81 -5.24
C GLN A 82 7.72 -1.41 -5.16
N ALA A 83 8.33 -0.44 -5.85
CA ALA A 83 7.83 0.93 -5.88
C ALA A 83 6.43 1.03 -6.50
N ASN A 84 6.13 0.26 -7.56
CA ASN A 84 4.78 0.18 -8.14
C ASN A 84 3.76 -0.43 -7.16
N TYR A 85 4.13 -1.45 -6.38
CA TYR A 85 3.26 -2.00 -5.35
C TYR A 85 2.90 -0.94 -4.29
N HIS A 86 3.89 -0.25 -3.74
CA HIS A 86 3.64 0.79 -2.73
C HIS A 86 2.95 2.02 -3.31
N LEU A 87 3.22 2.37 -4.58
CA LEU A 87 2.47 3.42 -5.29
C LEU A 87 0.99 3.05 -5.41
N GLY A 88 0.67 1.78 -5.72
CA GLY A 88 -0.70 1.28 -5.71
C GLY A 88 -1.37 1.43 -4.34
N SER A 89 -0.64 1.12 -3.27
CA SER A 89 -1.14 1.27 -1.89
C SER A 89 -1.42 2.73 -1.53
N VAL A 90 -0.51 3.65 -1.89
CA VAL A 90 -0.72 5.11 -1.73
C VAL A 90 -1.95 5.58 -2.51
N LEU A 91 -2.10 5.13 -3.75
CA LEU A 91 -3.23 5.50 -4.61
C LEU A 91 -4.57 5.00 -4.07
N LEU A 92 -4.59 3.80 -3.43
CA LEU A 92 -5.78 3.33 -2.72
C LEU A 92 -6.11 4.20 -1.50
N ALA A 93 -5.11 4.58 -0.71
CA ALA A 93 -5.31 5.48 0.43
C ALA A 93 -5.88 6.85 0.01
N LEU A 94 -5.52 7.32 -1.20
CA LEU A 94 -6.04 8.54 -1.82
C LEU A 94 -7.36 8.34 -2.58
N ASP A 95 -8.02 7.18 -2.44
CA ASP A 95 -9.26 6.80 -3.15
C ASP A 95 -9.13 6.84 -4.70
N ARG A 96 -7.92 6.64 -5.22
CA ARG A 96 -7.61 6.62 -6.65
C ARG A 96 -7.52 5.19 -7.18
N ALA A 97 -8.55 4.39 -6.93
CA ALA A 97 -8.54 2.93 -7.19
C ALA A 97 -8.22 2.55 -8.65
N ALA A 98 -8.67 3.32 -9.64
CA ALA A 98 -8.37 3.05 -11.04
C ALA A 98 -6.85 3.15 -11.35
N LEU A 99 -6.16 4.12 -10.75
CA LEU A 99 -4.71 4.28 -10.88
C LEU A 99 -3.96 3.21 -10.07
N ALA A 100 -4.47 2.87 -8.88
CA ALA A 100 -3.93 1.80 -8.05
C ALA A 100 -3.91 0.45 -8.78
N ILE A 101 -4.99 0.10 -9.48
CA ILE A 101 -5.07 -1.12 -10.31
C ILE A 101 -3.93 -1.16 -11.33
N ASN A 102 -3.64 -0.05 -12.00
CA ASN A 102 -2.56 0.00 -12.99
C ASN A 102 -1.19 -0.20 -12.31
N ALA A 103 -0.95 0.45 -11.18
CA ALA A 103 0.31 0.32 -10.43
C ALA A 103 0.52 -1.14 -9.94
N PHE A 104 -0.51 -1.78 -9.38
CA PHE A 104 -0.42 -3.19 -8.97
C PHE A 104 -0.19 -4.14 -10.16
N ARG A 105 -0.85 -3.90 -11.30
CA ARG A 105 -0.62 -4.69 -12.52
C ARG A 105 0.81 -4.53 -13.04
N GLU A 106 1.39 -3.31 -12.99
CA GLU A 106 2.80 -3.12 -13.35
C GLU A 106 3.73 -3.81 -12.35
N ALA A 107 3.45 -3.81 -11.05
CA ALA A 107 4.21 -4.57 -10.07
C ALA A 107 4.23 -6.07 -10.40
N LEU A 108 3.07 -6.68 -10.70
CA LEU A 108 2.96 -8.08 -11.11
C LEU A 108 3.70 -8.36 -12.42
N LYS A 109 3.57 -7.49 -13.43
CA LYS A 109 4.27 -7.62 -14.72
C LYS A 109 5.79 -7.57 -14.57
N LEU A 110 6.28 -6.81 -13.60
CA LEU A 110 7.70 -6.72 -13.24
C LEU A 110 8.17 -7.88 -12.34
N GLY A 111 7.30 -8.86 -12.03
CA GLY A 111 7.63 -10.06 -11.27
C GLY A 111 7.46 -9.95 -9.75
N TRP A 112 6.77 -8.92 -9.25
CA TRP A 112 6.45 -8.82 -7.82
C TRP A 112 5.20 -9.67 -7.49
N GLU A 113 5.38 -10.99 -7.43
CA GLU A 113 4.31 -11.96 -7.18
C GLU A 113 4.21 -12.29 -5.69
N ASP A 114 3.57 -11.40 -4.94
CA ASP A 114 3.33 -11.51 -3.50
C ASP A 114 1.83 -11.55 -3.21
N SER A 115 1.41 -12.23 -2.15
CA SER A 115 -0.01 -12.33 -1.76
C SER A 115 -0.64 -10.95 -1.48
N GLY A 116 0.15 -10.00 -0.96
CA GLY A 116 -0.28 -8.63 -0.68
C GLY A 116 -0.66 -7.86 -1.94
N VAL A 117 0.09 -8.03 -3.05
CA VAL A 117 -0.27 -7.40 -4.34
C VAL A 117 -1.63 -7.90 -4.82
N TYR A 118 -1.84 -9.21 -4.79
CA TYR A 118 -3.11 -9.79 -5.23
C TYR A 118 -4.26 -9.38 -4.32
N LEU A 119 -4.04 -9.32 -3.01
CA LEU A 119 -5.03 -8.81 -2.05
C LEU A 119 -5.42 -7.36 -2.35
N SER A 120 -4.43 -6.48 -2.48
CA SER A 120 -4.63 -5.04 -2.74
C SER A 120 -5.28 -4.80 -4.11
N LEU A 121 -4.89 -5.57 -5.14
CA LEU A 121 -5.52 -5.51 -6.46
C LEU A 121 -6.99 -5.95 -6.39
N GLY A 122 -7.30 -7.01 -5.63
CA GLY A 122 -8.66 -7.43 -5.35
C GLY A 122 -9.50 -6.34 -4.68
N GLN A 123 -8.93 -5.65 -3.68
CA GLN A 123 -9.58 -4.52 -3.00
C GLN A 123 -9.87 -3.36 -3.96
N ALA A 124 -8.87 -2.96 -4.77
CA ALA A 124 -9.02 -1.91 -5.75
C ALA A 124 -10.09 -2.23 -6.82
N LEU A 125 -10.15 -3.48 -7.27
CA LEU A 125 -11.16 -3.95 -8.21
C LEU A 125 -12.56 -3.99 -7.58
N THR A 126 -12.67 -4.40 -6.32
CA THR A 126 -13.94 -4.38 -5.57
C THR A 126 -14.48 -2.96 -5.43
N SER A 127 -13.64 -1.97 -5.11
CA SER A 127 -14.05 -0.56 -5.03
C SER A 127 -14.51 0.01 -6.38
N GLN A 128 -14.04 -0.56 -7.49
CA GLN A 128 -14.48 -0.21 -8.85
C GLN A 128 -15.70 -1.04 -9.34
N GLY A 129 -16.28 -1.89 -8.50
CA GLY A 129 -17.39 -2.76 -8.87
C GLY A 129 -17.03 -3.93 -9.80
N LYS A 130 -15.73 -4.19 -10.00
CA LYS A 130 -15.22 -5.27 -10.87
C LYS A 130 -15.11 -6.58 -10.08
N PHE A 131 -16.25 -7.07 -9.60
CA PHE A 131 -16.28 -8.16 -8.62
C PHE A 131 -15.72 -9.48 -9.15
N ASP A 132 -15.99 -9.85 -10.40
CA ASP A 132 -15.48 -11.11 -10.97
C ASP A 132 -13.94 -11.10 -11.11
N GLU A 133 -13.37 -9.95 -11.52
CA GLU A 133 -11.91 -9.81 -11.55
C GLU A 133 -11.33 -9.84 -10.11
N ALA A 134 -11.97 -9.15 -9.16
CA ALA A 134 -11.54 -9.14 -7.76
C ALA A 134 -11.50 -10.56 -7.16
N ILE A 135 -12.52 -11.38 -7.43
CA ILE A 135 -12.60 -12.78 -6.98
C ILE A 135 -11.37 -13.58 -7.44
N ILE A 136 -10.94 -13.38 -8.69
CA ILE A 136 -9.75 -14.07 -9.23
C ILE A 136 -8.52 -13.70 -8.40
N HIS A 137 -8.31 -12.41 -8.14
CA HIS A 137 -7.13 -11.94 -7.41
C HIS A 137 -7.15 -12.30 -5.92
N TYR A 138 -8.30 -12.24 -5.25
CA TYR A 138 -8.38 -12.73 -3.87
C TYR A 138 -8.10 -14.23 -3.75
N ARG A 139 -8.54 -15.04 -4.71
CA ARG A 139 -8.21 -16.48 -4.75
C ARG A 139 -6.71 -16.69 -4.94
N GLU A 140 -6.08 -15.89 -5.77
CA GLU A 140 -4.63 -15.97 -5.98
C GLU A 140 -3.85 -15.55 -4.71
N ALA A 141 -4.32 -14.52 -4.00
CA ALA A 141 -3.77 -14.17 -2.69
C ALA A 141 -3.82 -15.34 -1.70
N LEU A 142 -4.97 -16.05 -1.65
CA LEU A 142 -5.12 -17.24 -0.80
C LEU A 142 -4.30 -18.44 -1.27
N ARG A 143 -4.06 -18.58 -2.58
CA ARG A 143 -3.19 -19.64 -3.11
C ARG A 143 -1.76 -19.44 -2.65
N LEU A 144 -1.27 -18.20 -2.65
CA LEU A 144 0.08 -17.84 -2.20
C LEU A 144 0.20 -17.83 -0.66
N SER A 145 -0.82 -17.34 0.02
CA SER A 145 -0.88 -17.28 1.48
C SER A 145 -2.25 -17.74 1.98
N PRO A 146 -2.42 -19.04 2.31
CA PRO A 146 -3.69 -19.55 2.83
C PRO A 146 -4.16 -18.89 4.14
N GLY A 147 -3.24 -18.23 4.85
CA GLY A 147 -3.52 -17.48 6.08
C GLY A 147 -3.89 -16.01 5.86
N ALA A 148 -4.02 -15.53 4.62
CA ALA A 148 -4.46 -14.15 4.32
C ALA A 148 -5.96 -13.99 4.62
N THR A 149 -6.30 -13.76 5.89
CA THR A 149 -7.68 -13.71 6.39
C THR A 149 -8.50 -12.64 5.70
N GLU A 150 -7.90 -11.48 5.36
CA GLU A 150 -8.53 -10.37 4.65
C GLU A 150 -9.03 -10.77 3.27
N ALA A 151 -8.39 -11.73 2.62
CA ALA A 151 -8.83 -12.23 1.32
C ALA A 151 -10.15 -13.02 1.41
N TYR A 152 -10.43 -13.71 2.52
CA TYR A 152 -11.74 -14.33 2.75
C TYR A 152 -12.84 -13.27 2.91
N ALA A 153 -12.58 -12.20 3.67
CA ALA A 153 -13.53 -11.08 3.78
C ALA A 153 -13.77 -10.40 2.43
N GLY A 154 -12.70 -10.14 1.66
CA GLY A 154 -12.77 -9.57 0.32
C GLY A 154 -13.55 -10.45 -0.66
N LEU A 155 -13.33 -11.75 -0.67
CA LEU A 155 -14.11 -12.72 -1.45
C LEU A 155 -15.59 -12.69 -1.05
N GLY A 156 -15.87 -12.69 0.24
CA GLY A 156 -17.23 -12.61 0.75
C GLY A 156 -17.96 -11.37 0.25
N LEU A 157 -17.32 -10.20 0.34
CA LEU A 157 -17.85 -8.93 -0.18
C LEU A 157 -18.07 -8.95 -1.69
N ALA A 158 -17.11 -9.45 -2.46
CA ALA A 158 -17.20 -9.52 -3.91
C ALA A 158 -18.33 -10.48 -4.36
N TYR A 159 -18.47 -11.64 -3.70
CA TYR A 159 -19.56 -12.58 -3.95
C TYR A 159 -20.94 -12.00 -3.56
N GLU A 160 -21.05 -11.35 -2.40
CA GLU A 160 -22.28 -10.68 -1.97
C GLU A 160 -22.70 -9.62 -2.98
N ALA A 161 -21.78 -8.77 -3.41
CA ALA A 161 -22.04 -7.69 -4.36
C ALA A 161 -22.40 -8.21 -5.77
N SER A 162 -21.88 -9.37 -6.17
CA SER A 162 -22.26 -10.04 -7.43
C SER A 162 -23.49 -10.95 -7.32
N GLY A 163 -24.17 -10.96 -6.16
CA GLY A 163 -25.39 -11.74 -5.93
C GLY A 163 -25.17 -13.23 -5.68
N ARG A 164 -23.92 -13.66 -5.51
CA ARG A 164 -23.51 -15.06 -5.28
C ARG A 164 -23.56 -15.38 -3.77
N VAL A 165 -24.77 -15.47 -3.24
CA VAL A 165 -25.05 -15.51 -1.79
C VAL A 165 -24.40 -16.73 -1.11
N ASP A 166 -24.46 -17.91 -1.70
CA ASP A 166 -23.93 -19.14 -1.08
C ASP A 166 -22.42 -19.11 -0.94
N GLU A 167 -21.74 -18.60 -1.96
CA GLU A 167 -20.30 -18.40 -1.93
C GLU A 167 -19.92 -17.31 -0.92
N ALA A 168 -20.66 -16.21 -0.84
CA ALA A 168 -20.43 -15.14 0.14
C ALA A 168 -20.52 -15.69 1.58
N VAL A 169 -21.59 -16.45 1.88
CA VAL A 169 -21.77 -17.10 3.18
C VAL A 169 -20.56 -17.98 3.52
N THR A 170 -20.12 -18.81 2.56
CA THR A 170 -18.97 -19.71 2.76
C THR A 170 -17.69 -18.93 3.08
N GLN A 171 -17.42 -17.81 2.39
CA GLN A 171 -16.19 -17.05 2.61
C GLN A 171 -16.24 -16.27 3.94
N TYR A 172 -17.38 -15.70 4.29
CA TYR A 172 -17.54 -15.05 5.58
C TYR A 172 -17.40 -16.02 6.76
N GLU A 173 -17.89 -17.26 6.66
CA GLU A 173 -17.67 -18.29 7.66
C GLU A 173 -16.18 -18.65 7.80
N ARG A 174 -15.45 -18.76 6.69
CA ARG A 174 -14.00 -19.00 6.71
C ARG A 174 -13.24 -17.84 7.35
N TYR A 175 -13.61 -16.60 7.03
CA TYR A 175 -13.04 -15.42 7.69
C TYR A 175 -13.21 -15.51 9.19
N LEU A 176 -14.43 -15.72 9.68
CA LEU A 176 -14.75 -15.80 11.11
C LEU A 176 -14.07 -16.97 11.84
N GLN A 177 -13.71 -18.03 11.12
CA GLN A 177 -12.94 -19.17 11.69
C GLN A 177 -11.43 -18.86 11.75
N SER A 178 -10.94 -17.97 10.92
CA SER A 178 -9.49 -17.68 10.79
C SER A 178 -9.02 -16.46 11.59
N VAL A 179 -9.93 -15.57 12.02
CA VAL A 179 -9.57 -14.40 12.85
C VAL A 179 -9.58 -14.74 14.33
N PRO A 180 -8.65 -14.17 15.14
CA PRO A 180 -8.70 -14.26 16.60
C PRO A 180 -9.98 -13.64 17.15
N ALA A 181 -10.50 -14.19 18.25
CA ALA A 181 -11.73 -13.70 18.89
C ALA A 181 -11.65 -12.26 19.45
N THR A 182 -10.47 -11.67 19.48
CA THR A 182 -10.16 -10.34 20.01
C THR A 182 -10.23 -9.20 18.99
N ASP A 183 -10.47 -9.51 17.70
CA ASP A 183 -10.60 -8.50 16.65
C ASP A 183 -12.05 -8.03 16.54
N ASP A 184 -12.39 -6.90 17.19
CA ASP A 184 -13.78 -6.48 17.40
C ASP A 184 -14.45 -5.78 16.20
N HIS A 185 -13.74 -4.95 15.42
CA HIS A 185 -14.42 -4.04 14.49
C HIS A 185 -14.77 -4.66 13.13
N GLY A 186 -13.85 -5.40 12.51
CA GLY A 186 -14.08 -6.07 11.22
C GLY A 186 -14.99 -7.29 11.36
N VAL A 187 -14.83 -8.02 12.44
CA VAL A 187 -15.54 -9.27 12.75
C VAL A 187 -17.03 -9.04 12.90
N ASP A 188 -17.45 -8.00 13.63
CA ASP A 188 -18.87 -7.72 13.85
C ASP A 188 -19.59 -7.29 12.58
N ALA A 189 -18.96 -6.52 11.73
CA ALA A 189 -19.51 -6.15 10.42
C ALA A 189 -19.76 -7.40 9.56
N ILE A 190 -18.82 -8.34 9.52
CA ILE A 190 -18.95 -9.59 8.77
C ILE A 190 -20.01 -10.50 9.39
N ARG A 191 -20.10 -10.60 10.74
CA ARG A 191 -21.16 -11.34 11.43
C ARG A 191 -22.56 -10.82 11.06
N GLN A 192 -22.75 -9.50 11.03
CA GLN A 192 -24.03 -8.89 10.65
C GLN A 192 -24.40 -9.18 9.19
N ARG A 193 -23.42 -9.07 8.26
CA ARG A 193 -23.66 -9.42 6.85
C ARG A 193 -24.04 -10.88 6.69
N LEU A 194 -23.29 -11.78 7.35
CA LEU A 194 -23.57 -13.21 7.33
C LEU A 194 -24.96 -13.54 7.85
N ALA A 195 -25.39 -12.93 8.94
CA ALA A 195 -26.75 -13.13 9.51
C ALA A 195 -27.82 -12.73 8.49
N LYS A 196 -27.69 -11.53 7.89
CA LYS A 196 -28.63 -11.06 6.86
C LYS A 196 -28.70 -11.96 5.63
N LEU A 197 -27.57 -12.49 5.17
CA LEU A 197 -27.52 -13.40 4.02
C LEU A 197 -28.19 -14.74 4.36
N LYS A 198 -27.99 -15.28 5.56
CA LYS A 198 -28.65 -16.51 6.02
C LYS A 198 -30.17 -16.36 6.17
N GLU A 199 -30.66 -15.21 6.57
CA GLU A 199 -32.09 -14.89 6.60
C GLU A 199 -32.69 -14.87 5.19
N ARG A 200 -32.07 -14.17 4.26
CA ARG A 200 -32.50 -14.10 2.84
C ARG A 200 -32.56 -15.48 2.17
N ARG A 201 -31.71 -16.40 2.58
CA ARG A 201 -31.67 -17.76 2.05
C ARG A 201 -32.81 -18.67 2.55
N ARG A 202 -33.44 -18.27 3.65
CA ARG A 202 -34.56 -19.03 4.27
C ARG A 202 -35.95 -18.62 3.76
N MET A 203 -36.02 -17.44 3.13
CA MET A 203 -37.23 -16.91 2.49
C MET A 203 -37.35 -17.37 1.04
#